data_cb213214f2631531df35134a7c6e082a
#
_entry.id   cb213214f2631531df35134a7c6e082a
#
_cell.length_a   1.000
_cell.length_b   1.000
_cell.length_c   1.000
_cell.angle_alpha   90.00
_cell.angle_beta   90.00
_cell.angle_gamma   90.00
#
_symmetry.space_group_name_H-M   'P 1'
#
loop_
_entity.id
_entity.type
_entity.pdbx_description
1 polymer ?
#
loop_
_entity_poly.entity_id
_entity_poly.type
_entity_poly.pdbx_seq_one_letter_code
_entity_poly.pdbx_strand_id
1 'polypeptide(L)'
;MKQSKLFIFYVIIASCIISFWASCDKKRTNSAPAIYDRDSVPIMITYGVNALISDSGIIKYRIIAEEWEVNEVKHPSRWIFNKGILLTQFDLKKHVQGFLQCDTAIYYDKERRWELHGHVQIVTAKDVEFYSNELFWDERNHEIWSHKYSRIKTPDKALEGDWFKSDEQMTAYEIRQTKGWGIFNDREFAPNNNGTMTMPSAPIDTINHQRLHTTIINR
;
A
#
# COMPACT_ATOMS: atom_id res chain seq x y z
N MET A 1 -8.40 88.53 -10.78
CA MET A 1 -8.57 87.25 -11.50
C MET A 1 -7.43 86.21 -11.29
N LYS A 2 -6.19 86.60 -11.02
CA LYS A 2 -5.08 85.66 -10.83
C LYS A 2 -5.07 84.98 -9.45
N GLN A 3 -5.51 85.60 -8.43
CA GLN A 3 -5.55 85.10 -7.06
C GLN A 3 -6.59 84.01 -6.87
N SER A 4 -7.75 84.11 -7.52
CA SER A 4 -8.85 83.15 -7.42
C SER A 4 -8.50 81.82 -8.09
N LYS A 5 -7.73 81.83 -9.17
CA LYS A 5 -7.25 80.60 -9.83
C LYS A 5 -6.19 79.88 -8.99
N LEU A 6 -5.36 80.57 -8.28
CA LEU A 6 -4.35 79.99 -7.38
C LEU A 6 -5.06 79.27 -6.18
N PHE A 7 -6.08 79.94 -5.62
CA PHE A 7 -6.85 79.37 -4.52
C PHE A 7 -7.56 78.04 -4.93
N ILE A 8 -8.18 77.97 -6.11
CA ILE A 8 -8.82 76.78 -6.66
C ILE A 8 -7.80 75.66 -6.83
N PHE A 9 -6.59 76.00 -7.32
CA PHE A 9 -5.50 75.01 -7.50
C PHE A 9 -5.06 74.39 -6.18
N TYR A 10 -4.92 75.16 -5.10
CA TYR A 10 -4.59 74.63 -3.76
C TYR A 10 -5.70 73.79 -3.17
N VAL A 11 -6.97 74.14 -3.40
CA VAL A 11 -8.11 73.33 -2.94
C VAL A 11 -8.15 71.96 -3.63
N ILE A 12 -7.84 71.92 -4.92
CA ILE A 12 -7.78 70.64 -5.70
C ILE A 12 -6.63 69.78 -5.18
N ILE A 13 -5.46 70.35 -4.95
CA ILE A 13 -4.30 69.61 -4.39
C ILE A 13 -4.61 69.07 -2.99
N ALA A 14 -5.21 69.86 -2.13
CA ALA A 14 -5.59 69.44 -0.79
C ALA A 14 -6.63 68.31 -0.83
N SER A 15 -7.63 68.37 -1.75
CA SER A 15 -8.58 67.31 -1.95
C SER A 15 -7.94 66.02 -2.43
N CYS A 16 -6.98 66.07 -3.36
CA CYS A 16 -6.23 64.90 -3.79
C CYS A 16 -5.39 64.28 -2.67
N ILE A 17 -4.78 65.09 -1.80
CA ILE A 17 -4.00 64.54 -0.68
C ILE A 17 -4.90 63.82 0.35
N ILE A 18 -6.09 64.38 0.64
CA ILE A 18 -7.05 63.74 1.54
C ILE A 18 -7.57 62.41 0.99
N SER A 19 -7.75 62.29 -0.34
CA SER A 19 -8.17 61.05 -0.98
C SER A 19 -7.14 59.91 -0.89
N PHE A 20 -5.86 60.22 -0.77
CA PHE A 20 -4.79 59.24 -0.59
C PHE A 20 -4.79 58.58 0.79
N TRP A 21 -5.39 59.19 1.80
CA TRP A 21 -5.43 58.68 3.17
C TRP A 21 -6.63 57.76 3.42
N ALA A 22 -7.56 57.67 2.48
CA ALA A 22 -8.68 56.70 2.50
C ALA A 22 -8.31 55.34 1.91
N SER A 23 -7.04 54.94 2.01
CA SER A 23 -6.58 53.59 1.64
C SER A 23 -7.22 52.59 2.57
N CYS A 24 -8.13 51.86 1.99
CA CYS A 24 -8.96 50.80 2.53
C CYS A 24 -8.18 49.88 3.47
N ASP A 25 -8.47 49.95 4.75
CA ASP A 25 -8.13 48.89 5.70
C ASP A 25 -9.03 47.69 5.37
N LYS A 26 -8.58 46.86 4.42
CA LYS A 26 -9.21 45.55 4.21
C LYS A 26 -9.07 44.79 5.52
N LYS A 27 -10.12 44.78 6.34
CA LYS A 27 -10.28 43.76 7.36
C LYS A 27 -9.89 42.43 6.74
N ARG A 28 -8.76 41.86 7.18
CA ARG A 28 -8.37 40.49 6.84
C ARG A 28 -9.52 39.61 7.27
N THR A 29 -10.39 39.29 6.33
CA THR A 29 -11.39 38.25 6.53
C THR A 29 -10.64 36.97 6.83
N ASN A 30 -10.91 36.43 8.00
CA ASN A 30 -10.51 35.13 8.52
C ASN A 30 -9.57 34.34 7.59
N SER A 31 -8.26 34.58 7.72
CA SER A 31 -7.30 33.58 7.26
C SER A 31 -7.63 32.28 8.00
N ALA A 32 -7.72 31.19 7.31
CA ALA A 32 -7.81 29.87 7.94
C ALA A 32 -6.76 29.80 9.08
N PRO A 33 -7.09 29.18 10.22
CA PRO A 33 -6.15 29.07 11.32
C PRO A 33 -4.83 28.52 10.78
N ALA A 34 -3.73 29.13 11.21
CA ALA A 34 -2.40 28.69 10.77
C ALA A 34 -2.24 27.23 11.16
N ILE A 35 -1.89 26.40 10.18
CA ILE A 35 -1.55 24.99 10.44
C ILE A 35 -0.19 25.02 11.14
N TYR A 36 -0.19 24.80 12.46
CA TYR A 36 1.02 24.80 13.26
C TYR A 36 1.81 23.49 13.11
N ASP A 37 1.12 22.40 12.80
CA ASP A 37 1.72 21.09 12.59
C ASP A 37 1.80 20.80 11.09
N ARG A 38 2.92 21.12 10.49
CA ARG A 38 3.19 20.85 9.06
C ARG A 38 3.22 19.35 8.76
N ASP A 39 3.53 18.52 9.77
CA ASP A 39 3.64 17.07 9.61
C ASP A 39 2.26 16.40 9.50
N SER A 40 1.20 17.12 9.88
CA SER A 40 -0.17 16.60 9.78
C SER A 40 -0.83 16.81 8.41
N VAL A 41 -0.21 17.60 7.53
CA VAL A 41 -0.77 17.95 6.23
C VAL A 41 -0.04 17.21 5.12
N PRO A 42 -0.75 16.42 4.29
CA PRO A 42 -0.13 15.77 3.14
C PRO A 42 0.34 16.82 2.13
N ILE A 43 1.41 16.50 1.40
CA ILE A 43 1.91 17.37 0.31
C ILE A 43 0.94 17.32 -0.87
N MET A 44 0.34 16.15 -1.11
CA MET A 44 -0.53 15.90 -2.24
C MET A 44 -1.67 14.95 -1.84
N ILE A 45 -2.87 15.25 -2.29
CA ILE A 45 -4.00 14.31 -2.30
C ILE A 45 -4.53 14.25 -3.72
N THR A 46 -4.64 13.06 -4.27
CA THR A 46 -5.16 12.80 -5.61
C THR A 46 -6.35 11.86 -5.54
N TYR A 47 -7.38 12.14 -6.31
CA TYR A 47 -8.59 11.32 -6.39
C TYR A 47 -8.72 10.65 -7.75
N GLY A 48 -9.35 9.47 -7.78
CA GLY A 48 -9.56 8.72 -9.02
C GLY A 48 -8.25 8.31 -9.68
N VAL A 49 -7.35 7.69 -8.92
CA VAL A 49 -5.98 7.36 -9.33
C VAL A 49 -5.95 6.17 -10.27
N ASN A 50 -5.22 6.31 -11.38
CA ASN A 50 -4.82 5.22 -12.27
C ASN A 50 -3.39 5.52 -12.74
N ALA A 51 -2.42 5.04 -11.98
CA ALA A 51 -1.01 5.37 -12.15
C ALA A 51 -0.18 4.14 -12.52
N LEU A 52 0.84 4.34 -13.35
CA LEU A 52 1.87 3.35 -13.65
C LEU A 52 3.14 3.71 -12.88
N ILE A 53 3.63 2.79 -12.10
CA ILE A 53 4.88 2.93 -11.35
C ILE A 53 5.98 2.21 -12.12
N SER A 54 7.04 2.96 -12.42
CA SER A 54 8.21 2.41 -13.12
C SER A 54 9.47 2.56 -12.25
N ASP A 55 10.33 1.58 -12.36
CA ASP A 55 11.68 1.61 -11.80
C ASP A 55 12.68 1.42 -12.96
N SER A 56 13.65 2.35 -13.06
CA SER A 56 14.67 2.33 -14.12
C SER A 56 14.11 2.19 -15.54
N GLY A 57 12.95 2.84 -15.80
CA GLY A 57 12.28 2.83 -17.11
C GLY A 57 11.43 1.57 -17.37
N ILE A 58 11.35 0.64 -16.43
CA ILE A 58 10.54 -0.58 -16.54
C ILE A 58 9.29 -0.40 -15.69
N ILE A 59 8.10 -0.57 -16.29
CA ILE A 59 6.84 -0.55 -15.56
C ILE A 59 6.79 -1.79 -14.67
N LYS A 60 6.65 -1.57 -13.36
CA LYS A 60 6.55 -2.62 -12.33
C LYS A 60 5.12 -2.84 -11.88
N TYR A 61 4.39 -1.74 -11.64
CA TYR A 61 3.07 -1.80 -11.05
C TYR A 61 2.12 -0.83 -11.76
N ARG A 62 0.84 -1.18 -11.72
CA ARG A 62 -0.28 -0.27 -11.96
C ARG A 62 -1.07 -0.15 -10.68
N ILE A 63 -1.31 1.07 -10.23
CA ILE A 63 -2.11 1.39 -9.05
C ILE A 63 -3.43 1.99 -9.50
N ILE A 64 -4.54 1.42 -9.02
CA ILE A 64 -5.88 2.01 -9.12
C ILE A 64 -6.37 2.22 -7.70
N ALA A 65 -6.75 3.45 -7.36
CA ALA A 65 -7.27 3.80 -6.04
C ALA A 65 -8.25 4.97 -6.13
N GLU A 66 -9.19 5.05 -5.19
CA GLU A 66 -10.09 6.22 -5.12
C GLU A 66 -9.36 7.46 -4.59
N GLU A 67 -8.41 7.26 -3.67
CA GLU A 67 -7.66 8.35 -3.04
C GLU A 67 -6.22 7.90 -2.79
N TRP A 68 -5.30 8.77 -3.14
CA TRP A 68 -3.87 8.62 -2.87
C TRP A 68 -3.37 9.89 -2.18
N GLU A 69 -2.93 9.73 -0.95
CA GLU A 69 -2.31 10.77 -0.14
C GLU A 69 -0.79 10.55 -0.10
N VAL A 70 -0.02 11.59 -0.38
CA VAL A 70 1.45 11.59 -0.27
C VAL A 70 1.86 12.50 0.87
N ASN A 71 2.58 11.93 1.83
CA ASN A 71 3.14 12.67 2.96
C ASN A 71 4.65 12.42 3.05
N GLU A 72 5.45 13.33 2.48
CA GLU A 72 6.91 13.28 2.50
C GLU A 72 7.53 14.13 3.64
N VAL A 73 6.73 14.98 4.28
CA VAL A 73 7.20 15.82 5.40
C VAL A 73 7.31 15.01 6.66
N LYS A 74 6.40 14.07 6.85
CA LYS A 74 6.39 13.16 7.99
C LYS A 74 7.49 12.10 7.86
N HIS A 75 8.17 11.81 8.95
CA HIS A 75 9.14 10.73 8.99
C HIS A 75 8.56 9.52 9.74
N PRO A 76 8.51 8.33 9.11
CA PRO A 76 8.92 8.01 7.74
C PRO A 76 7.98 8.61 6.68
N SER A 77 8.54 8.97 5.52
CA SER A 77 7.79 9.36 4.31
C SER A 77 6.90 8.22 3.84
N ARG A 78 5.66 8.54 3.43
CA ARG A 78 4.67 7.50 3.12
C ARG A 78 3.62 7.94 2.12
N TRP A 79 3.12 6.97 1.38
CA TRP A 79 1.91 7.06 0.57
C TRP A 79 0.78 6.32 1.29
N ILE A 80 -0.40 6.90 1.33
CA ILE A 80 -1.54 6.36 2.05
C ILE A 80 -2.73 6.21 1.08
N PHE A 81 -3.38 5.07 1.14
CA PHE A 81 -4.55 4.71 0.36
C PHE A 81 -5.67 4.31 1.34
N ASN A 82 -6.54 5.28 1.70
CA ASN A 82 -7.56 5.08 2.73
C ASN A 82 -8.88 4.49 2.20
N LYS A 83 -9.07 4.45 0.87
CA LYS A 83 -10.34 4.08 0.23
C LYS A 83 -10.16 2.94 -0.79
N GLY A 84 -9.37 1.97 -0.43
CA GLY A 84 -9.08 0.83 -1.29
C GLY A 84 -7.96 1.07 -2.30
N ILE A 85 -7.30 -0.01 -2.64
CA ILE A 85 -6.25 -0.06 -3.66
C ILE A 85 -6.37 -1.38 -4.43
N LEU A 86 -6.18 -1.29 -5.74
CA LEU A 86 -5.89 -2.42 -6.62
C LEU A 86 -4.52 -2.19 -7.25
N LEU A 87 -3.59 -3.07 -6.94
CA LEU A 87 -2.23 -3.07 -7.49
C LEU A 87 -2.09 -4.25 -8.46
N THR A 88 -1.67 -3.97 -9.69
CA THR A 88 -1.33 -4.99 -10.69
C THR A 88 0.17 -5.02 -10.84
N GLN A 89 0.79 -6.19 -10.68
CA GLN A 89 2.22 -6.41 -10.89
C GLN A 89 2.50 -6.91 -12.30
N PHE A 90 3.59 -6.42 -12.92
CA PHE A 90 4.02 -6.81 -14.25
C PHE A 90 5.44 -7.39 -14.24
N ASP A 91 5.70 -8.31 -15.18
CA ASP A 91 7.05 -8.77 -15.48
C ASP A 91 7.78 -7.80 -16.44
N LEU A 92 9.03 -8.13 -16.77
CA LEU A 92 9.85 -7.35 -17.70
C LEU A 92 9.25 -7.26 -19.12
N LYS A 93 8.39 -8.20 -19.49
CA LYS A 93 7.68 -8.25 -20.79
C LYS A 93 6.30 -7.62 -20.72
N LYS A 94 5.94 -7.02 -19.59
CA LYS A 94 4.62 -6.41 -19.28
C LYS A 94 3.46 -7.42 -19.22
N HIS A 95 3.73 -8.71 -18.96
CA HIS A 95 2.69 -9.65 -18.62
C HIS A 95 2.32 -9.46 -17.16
N VAL A 96 1.03 -9.62 -16.86
CA VAL A 96 0.52 -9.56 -15.49
C VAL A 96 1.05 -10.76 -14.70
N GLN A 97 1.71 -10.49 -13.58
CA GLN A 97 2.20 -11.49 -12.63
C GLN A 97 1.23 -11.74 -11.49
N GLY A 98 0.40 -10.76 -11.18
CA GLY A 98 -0.61 -10.89 -10.14
C GLY A 98 -1.32 -9.58 -9.86
N PHE A 99 -2.35 -9.72 -9.03
CA PHE A 99 -3.17 -8.64 -8.50
C PHE A 99 -3.12 -8.68 -7.00
N LEU A 100 -3.10 -7.50 -6.38
CA LEU A 100 -3.27 -7.33 -4.95
C LEU A 100 -4.34 -6.28 -4.74
N GLN A 101 -5.30 -6.55 -3.84
CA GLN A 101 -6.29 -5.59 -3.41
C GLN A 101 -6.45 -5.60 -1.90
N CYS A 102 -6.81 -4.46 -1.30
CA CYS A 102 -7.17 -4.33 0.10
C CYS A 102 -7.97 -3.05 0.34
N ASP A 103 -8.53 -2.91 1.55
CA ASP A 103 -9.34 -1.73 1.91
C ASP A 103 -8.48 -0.51 2.18
N THR A 104 -7.32 -0.69 2.81
CA THR A 104 -6.36 0.39 3.10
C THR A 104 -4.93 -0.08 2.93
N ALA A 105 -4.06 0.81 2.45
CA ALA A 105 -2.65 0.53 2.30
C ALA A 105 -1.78 1.72 2.70
N ILE A 106 -0.62 1.45 3.25
CA ILE A 106 0.43 2.43 3.51
C ILE A 106 1.72 1.92 2.88
N TYR A 107 2.34 2.74 2.05
CA TYR A 107 3.66 2.47 1.48
C TYR A 107 4.69 3.42 2.04
N TYR A 108 5.71 2.87 2.66
CA TYR A 108 6.90 3.60 3.14
C TYR A 108 7.96 3.60 2.05
N ASP A 109 8.04 4.69 1.31
CA ASP A 109 8.85 4.78 0.07
C ASP A 109 10.37 4.63 0.33
N LYS A 110 10.87 5.14 1.46
CA LYS A 110 12.29 5.01 1.83
C LYS A 110 12.65 3.61 2.29
N GLU A 111 11.76 2.97 3.02
CA GLU A 111 11.91 1.60 3.52
C GLU A 111 11.58 0.57 2.44
N ARG A 112 10.80 0.93 1.42
CA ARG A 112 10.23 0.05 0.40
C ARG A 112 9.38 -1.04 1.03
N ARG A 113 8.50 -0.63 1.94
CA ARG A 113 7.64 -1.54 2.71
C ARG A 113 6.18 -1.13 2.59
N TRP A 114 5.34 -2.12 2.36
CA TRP A 114 3.89 -1.99 2.35
C TRP A 114 3.28 -2.53 3.64
N GLU A 115 2.26 -1.86 4.13
CA GLU A 115 1.35 -2.31 5.17
C GLU A 115 -0.06 -2.30 4.57
N LEU A 116 -0.71 -3.45 4.53
CA LEU A 116 -1.99 -3.68 3.86
C LEU A 116 -2.99 -4.19 4.88
N HIS A 117 -4.18 -3.59 4.93
CA HIS A 117 -5.20 -3.91 5.91
C HIS A 117 -6.59 -3.98 5.28
N GLY A 118 -7.40 -4.88 5.84
CA GLY A 118 -8.79 -5.13 5.45
C GLY A 118 -8.89 -5.86 4.12
N HIS A 119 -9.55 -7.01 4.12
CA HIS A 119 -9.86 -7.83 2.94
C HIS A 119 -8.69 -7.99 1.96
N VAL A 120 -7.46 -8.18 2.50
CA VAL A 120 -6.28 -8.36 1.65
C VAL A 120 -6.45 -9.61 0.82
N GLN A 121 -6.39 -9.45 -0.49
CA GLN A 121 -6.44 -10.54 -1.46
C GLN A 121 -5.29 -10.39 -2.44
N ILE A 122 -4.58 -11.49 -2.69
CA ILE A 122 -3.59 -11.60 -3.76
C ILE A 122 -3.98 -12.75 -4.67
N VAL A 123 -3.88 -12.54 -5.97
CA VAL A 123 -4.04 -13.58 -7.00
C VAL A 123 -2.84 -13.51 -7.92
N THR A 124 -2.08 -14.58 -8.02
CA THR A 124 -0.91 -14.63 -8.90
C THR A 124 -1.25 -15.25 -10.27
N ALA A 125 -0.39 -15.03 -11.27
CA ALA A 125 -0.51 -15.66 -12.59
C ALA A 125 -0.37 -17.20 -12.57
N LYS A 126 0.02 -17.79 -11.43
CA LYS A 126 0.11 -19.25 -11.23
C LYS A 126 -1.09 -19.81 -10.48
N ASP A 127 -2.22 -19.08 -10.46
CA ASP A 127 -3.45 -19.46 -9.76
C ASP A 127 -3.25 -19.68 -8.24
N VAL A 128 -2.30 -18.96 -7.63
CA VAL A 128 -2.19 -18.90 -6.18
C VAL A 128 -3.06 -17.75 -5.69
N GLU A 129 -4.00 -18.07 -4.81
CA GLU A 129 -4.88 -17.12 -4.15
C GLU A 129 -4.48 -17.00 -2.66
N PHE A 130 -4.31 -15.80 -2.18
CA PHE A 130 -4.04 -15.51 -0.77
C PHE A 130 -5.08 -14.56 -0.22
N TYR A 131 -5.53 -14.80 1.02
CA TYR A 131 -6.50 -13.99 1.74
C TYR A 131 -6.05 -13.78 3.18
N SER A 132 -6.13 -12.53 3.66
CA SER A 132 -5.92 -12.17 5.07
C SER A 132 -6.59 -10.83 5.38
N ASN A 133 -6.66 -10.46 6.65
CA ASN A 133 -7.05 -9.10 7.06
C ASN A 133 -5.86 -8.16 7.23
N GLU A 134 -4.65 -8.67 7.08
CA GLU A 134 -3.41 -7.92 7.22
C GLU A 134 -2.34 -8.55 6.36
N LEU A 135 -1.49 -7.74 5.74
CA LEU A 135 -0.28 -8.22 5.10
C LEU A 135 0.78 -7.14 5.13
N PHE A 136 2.00 -7.53 5.47
CA PHE A 136 3.21 -6.73 5.32
C PHE A 136 4.01 -7.26 4.14
N TRP A 137 4.57 -6.35 3.35
CA TRP A 137 5.43 -6.71 2.24
C TRP A 137 6.69 -5.84 2.26
N ASP A 138 7.85 -6.47 2.39
CA ASP A 138 9.17 -5.86 2.31
C ASP A 138 9.78 -6.16 0.94
N GLU A 139 9.76 -5.15 0.06
CA GLU A 139 10.31 -5.29 -1.29
C GLU A 139 11.83 -5.46 -1.31
N ARG A 140 12.56 -5.01 -0.28
CA ARG A 140 14.03 -5.15 -0.22
C ARG A 140 14.45 -6.57 0.07
N ASN A 141 13.72 -7.21 0.98
CA ASN A 141 13.99 -8.57 1.42
C ASN A 141 13.21 -9.61 0.60
N HIS A 142 12.31 -9.15 -0.30
CA HIS A 142 11.42 -10.00 -1.09
C HIS A 142 10.57 -10.92 -0.21
N GLU A 143 10.11 -10.41 0.94
CA GLU A 143 9.33 -11.15 1.92
C GLU A 143 7.95 -10.53 2.14
N ILE A 144 6.97 -11.41 2.35
CA ILE A 144 5.63 -11.04 2.79
C ILE A 144 5.28 -11.82 4.05
N TRP A 145 4.53 -11.21 4.97
CA TRP A 145 4.06 -11.89 6.18
C TRP A 145 2.76 -11.28 6.71
N SER A 146 2.05 -12.08 7.50
CA SER A 146 0.86 -11.68 8.25
C SER A 146 0.89 -12.28 9.66
N HIS A 147 0.43 -11.50 10.65
CA HIS A 147 0.23 -11.96 12.03
C HIS A 147 -1.25 -12.28 12.31
N LYS A 148 -2.06 -12.34 11.26
CA LYS A 148 -3.49 -12.62 11.33
C LYS A 148 -3.81 -13.91 10.61
N TYR A 149 -5.04 -14.38 10.85
CA TYR A 149 -5.58 -15.49 10.09
C TYR A 149 -5.38 -15.25 8.59
N SER A 150 -4.78 -16.23 7.95
CA SER A 150 -4.42 -16.20 6.54
C SER A 150 -4.79 -17.52 5.88
N ARG A 151 -5.20 -17.44 4.64
CA ARG A 151 -5.54 -18.60 3.81
C ARG A 151 -4.80 -18.48 2.49
N ILE A 152 -4.08 -19.54 2.12
CA ILE A 152 -3.48 -19.69 0.80
C ILE A 152 -4.12 -20.88 0.08
N LYS A 153 -4.44 -20.67 -1.18
CA LYS A 153 -5.00 -21.69 -2.06
C LYS A 153 -4.17 -21.76 -3.33
N THR A 154 -3.73 -22.95 -3.68
CA THR A 154 -3.07 -23.30 -4.94
C THR A 154 -3.95 -24.29 -5.71
N PRO A 155 -3.67 -24.63 -6.96
CA PRO A 155 -4.47 -25.62 -7.71
C PRO A 155 -4.60 -26.99 -7.01
N ASP A 156 -3.61 -27.38 -6.21
CA ASP A 156 -3.49 -28.72 -5.61
C ASP A 156 -3.68 -28.73 -4.09
N LYS A 157 -3.71 -27.58 -3.41
CA LYS A 157 -3.89 -27.52 -1.96
C LYS A 157 -4.48 -26.19 -1.50
N ALA A 158 -5.10 -26.22 -0.32
CA ALA A 158 -5.51 -25.03 0.41
C ALA A 158 -5.12 -25.17 1.88
N LEU A 159 -4.44 -24.17 2.43
CA LEU A 159 -3.97 -24.11 3.81
C LEU A 159 -4.42 -22.81 4.46
N GLU A 160 -4.71 -22.86 5.74
CA GLU A 160 -5.10 -21.71 6.53
C GLU A 160 -4.47 -21.77 7.92
N GLY A 161 -4.21 -20.64 8.55
CA GLY A 161 -3.63 -20.57 9.88
C GLY A 161 -3.53 -19.15 10.39
N ASP A 162 -3.03 -18.98 11.62
CA ASP A 162 -3.05 -17.72 12.35
C ASP A 162 -1.82 -16.85 12.10
N TRP A 163 -0.86 -17.36 11.37
CA TRP A 163 0.36 -16.66 10.98
C TRP A 163 0.85 -17.17 9.62
N PHE A 164 1.37 -16.25 8.82
CA PHE A 164 1.86 -16.53 7.46
C PHE A 164 3.17 -15.80 7.19
N LYS A 165 4.10 -16.44 6.50
CA LYS A 165 5.29 -15.83 5.92
C LYS A 165 5.61 -16.52 4.58
N SER A 166 6.07 -15.75 3.59
CA SER A 166 6.42 -16.25 2.26
C SER A 166 7.44 -15.35 1.57
N ASP A 167 8.00 -15.84 0.48
CA ASP A 167 8.58 -15.01 -0.56
C ASP A 167 7.46 -14.21 -1.30
N GLU A 168 7.82 -13.14 -1.99
CA GLU A 168 6.83 -12.27 -2.67
C GLU A 168 6.10 -12.97 -3.84
N GLN A 169 6.64 -14.06 -4.39
CA GLN A 169 6.01 -14.89 -5.41
C GLN A 169 5.12 -15.99 -4.84
N MET A 170 5.06 -16.14 -3.52
CA MET A 170 4.31 -17.19 -2.81
C MET A 170 4.70 -18.61 -3.23
N THR A 171 5.98 -18.82 -3.58
CA THR A 171 6.50 -20.14 -3.99
C THR A 171 6.98 -20.97 -2.80
N ALA A 172 7.50 -20.31 -1.76
CA ALA A 172 7.92 -20.94 -0.52
C ALA A 172 7.26 -20.22 0.66
N TYR A 173 6.45 -20.90 1.46
CA TYR A 173 5.71 -20.28 2.54
C TYR A 173 5.62 -21.16 3.79
N GLU A 174 5.48 -20.49 4.93
CA GLU A 174 5.23 -21.07 6.24
C GLU A 174 3.90 -20.57 6.78
N ILE A 175 3.08 -21.47 7.31
CA ILE A 175 1.83 -21.17 8.00
C ILE A 175 1.86 -21.85 9.36
N ARG A 176 1.45 -21.13 10.41
CA ARG A 176 1.37 -21.71 11.77
C ARG A 176 -0.06 -22.02 12.15
N GLN A 177 -0.24 -23.04 13.01
CA GLN A 177 -1.54 -23.58 13.42
C GLN A 177 -2.41 -23.98 12.22
N THR A 178 -1.79 -24.70 11.30
CA THR A 178 -2.34 -24.93 9.96
C THR A 178 -3.48 -25.94 9.99
N LYS A 179 -4.52 -25.61 9.20
CA LYS A 179 -5.58 -26.54 8.75
C LYS A 179 -5.66 -26.47 7.24
N GLY A 180 -6.02 -27.56 6.60
CA GLY A 180 -6.17 -27.51 5.16
C GLY A 180 -6.38 -28.87 4.51
N TRP A 181 -6.33 -28.88 3.18
CA TRP A 181 -6.39 -30.06 2.34
C TRP A 181 -5.38 -29.94 1.20
N GLY A 182 -4.94 -31.07 0.67
CA GLY A 182 -4.05 -31.09 -0.49
C GLY A 182 -4.07 -32.46 -1.17
N ILE A 183 -3.65 -32.47 -2.41
CA ILE A 183 -3.39 -33.68 -3.20
C ILE A 183 -1.89 -33.93 -3.13
N PHE A 184 -1.49 -35.09 -2.65
CA PHE A 184 -0.09 -35.49 -2.57
C PHE A 184 0.19 -36.58 -3.58
N ASN A 185 1.35 -36.48 -4.19
CA ASN A 185 1.85 -37.52 -5.04
C ASN A 185 2.74 -38.45 -4.19
N ASP A 186 2.38 -39.71 -4.04
CA ASP A 186 3.12 -40.70 -3.23
C ASP A 186 4.61 -40.83 -3.60
N ARG A 187 5.00 -40.34 -4.77
CA ARG A 187 6.40 -40.27 -5.20
C ARG A 187 7.25 -39.24 -4.45
N GLU A 188 6.65 -38.22 -3.87
CA GLU A 188 7.36 -37.24 -3.07
C GLU A 188 7.79 -37.76 -1.71
N PHE A 189 7.17 -38.85 -1.26
CA PHE A 189 7.46 -39.57 0.00
C PHE A 189 8.27 -40.83 -0.19
N ALA A 190 8.63 -41.20 -1.42
CA ALA A 190 9.46 -42.37 -1.66
C ALA A 190 10.88 -42.13 -1.09
N PRO A 191 11.42 -43.08 -0.29
CA PRO A 191 12.79 -42.94 0.19
C PRO A 191 13.73 -42.94 -1.01
N ASN A 192 14.57 -41.93 -1.04
CA ASN A 192 15.67 -41.85 -1.99
C ASN A 192 16.58 -43.06 -1.77
N ASN A 193 17.14 -43.65 -2.84
CA ASN A 193 18.01 -44.84 -2.82
C ASN A 193 19.25 -44.73 -1.89
N ASN A 194 19.51 -43.58 -1.29
CA ASN A 194 20.56 -43.31 -0.33
C ASN A 194 20.09 -43.37 1.14
N GLY A 195 18.86 -43.81 1.43
CA GLY A 195 18.34 -43.93 2.80
C GLY A 195 18.06 -42.62 3.54
N THR A 196 18.22 -41.49 2.90
CA THR A 196 17.92 -40.19 3.48
C THR A 196 16.49 -39.78 3.08
N MET A 197 15.56 -39.80 4.04
CA MET A 197 14.23 -39.22 3.83
C MET A 197 14.41 -37.70 3.77
N THR A 198 14.19 -37.10 2.62
CA THR A 198 13.94 -35.66 2.52
C THR A 198 12.52 -35.41 3.01
N MET A 199 12.37 -34.97 4.24
CA MET A 199 11.08 -34.49 4.71
C MET A 199 10.71 -33.22 3.92
N PRO A 200 9.45 -33.10 3.42
CA PRO A 200 8.94 -31.81 2.99
C PRO A 200 9.04 -30.83 4.14
N SER A 201 9.23 -29.56 3.85
CA SER A 201 9.46 -28.49 4.85
C SER A 201 8.29 -28.24 5.82
N ALA A 202 7.24 -29.04 5.79
CA ALA A 202 6.14 -29.03 6.75
C ALA A 202 5.71 -30.46 7.09
N PRO A 203 5.59 -30.86 8.39
CA PRO A 203 5.04 -32.14 8.77
C PRO A 203 3.56 -32.20 8.45
N ILE A 204 3.16 -33.24 7.74
CA ILE A 204 1.79 -33.47 7.33
C ILE A 204 1.32 -34.79 7.92
N ASP A 205 0.34 -34.75 8.84
CA ASP A 205 -0.37 -35.94 9.29
C ASP A 205 -1.46 -36.30 8.29
N THR A 206 -1.26 -37.41 7.61
CA THR A 206 -2.23 -37.93 6.64
C THR A 206 -3.25 -38.82 7.35
N ILE A 207 -4.43 -38.32 7.61
CA ILE A 207 -5.58 -39.13 7.96
C ILE A 207 -6.61 -39.00 6.83
N ASN A 208 -6.73 -40.04 6.04
CA ASN A 208 -7.67 -40.21 4.92
C ASN A 208 -7.51 -39.29 3.70
N HIS A 209 -7.60 -39.88 2.56
CA HIS A 209 -7.29 -39.45 1.19
C HIS A 209 -7.84 -38.10 0.71
N GLN A 210 -8.49 -37.29 1.54
CA GLN A 210 -9.10 -36.01 1.12
C GLN A 210 -9.09 -34.87 2.13
N ARG A 211 -8.63 -35.07 3.37
CA ARG A 211 -8.55 -33.99 4.35
C ARG A 211 -7.27 -34.08 5.17
N LEU A 212 -6.47 -33.07 5.07
CA LEU A 212 -5.30 -32.88 5.91
C LEU A 212 -5.65 -31.93 7.04
N HIS A 213 -5.55 -32.43 8.25
CA HIS A 213 -5.38 -31.59 9.41
C HIS A 213 -3.91 -31.61 9.79
N THR A 214 -3.19 -30.59 9.41
CA THR A 214 -1.82 -30.44 9.80
C THR A 214 -1.77 -29.44 10.94
N THR A 215 -1.45 -29.91 12.14
CA THR A 215 -1.12 -29.01 13.24
C THR A 215 0.39 -28.90 13.28
N ILE A 216 0.92 -27.76 12.87
CA ILE A 216 2.34 -27.46 13.05
C ILE A 216 2.50 -27.01 14.50
N ILE A 217 3.09 -27.89 15.32
CA ILE A 217 3.42 -27.57 16.70
C ILE A 217 4.70 -26.70 16.69
N ASN A 218 4.56 -25.51 17.22
CA ASN A 218 5.70 -24.60 17.44
C ASN A 218 6.68 -25.20 18.42
N ARG A 219 7.93 -25.05 18.08
CA ARG A 219 9.02 -24.97 19.07
C ARG A 219 9.43 -23.53 19.28
#